data_f3c8618cd61042b3c02472b8f5e60362
#
_entry.id   f3c8618cd61042b3c02472b8f5e60362
#
_cell.length_a   1.000
_cell.length_b   1.000
_cell.length_c   1.000
_cell.angle_alpha   90.00
_cell.angle_beta   90.00
_cell.angle_gamma   90.00
#
_symmetry.space_group_name_H-M   'P 1'
#
loop_
_entity.id
_entity.type
_entity.pdbx_description
1 polymer ?
#
loop_
_entity_poly.entity_id
_entity_poly.type
_entity_poly.pdbx_seq_one_letter_code
_entity_poly.pdbx_strand_id
1 'polypeptide(L)'
;MLAKALGTETVKAGGRKWYFITTDNAFGNAIQGETAGFVQQAGGTVVGNSRYPIGATDYSSFLIAAQGSGADVLGLALGGTDMVNCLKQASEFGLRDRMRVAAPVMFLNDINALGLPLTQGLLHTNSFYWDANARTRAFTQRVLPRMQGAYPGMVHAGCYA
;
A
#
# COMPACT_ATOMS: atom_id res chain seq x y z
N MET A 1 -10.77 -4.40 7.42
CA MET A 1 -9.83 -4.48 8.55
C MET A 1 -8.47 -3.84 8.22
N LEU A 2 -7.85 -4.12 7.06
CA LEU A 2 -6.55 -3.55 6.65
C LEU A 2 -6.60 -2.02 6.50
N ALA A 3 -7.58 -1.50 5.76
CA ALA A 3 -7.79 -0.06 5.57
C ALA A 3 -7.96 0.71 6.90
N LYS A 4 -8.67 0.11 7.88
CA LYS A 4 -8.85 0.68 9.21
C LYS A 4 -7.51 0.86 9.94
N ALA A 5 -6.71 -0.20 10.02
CA ALA A 5 -5.43 -0.16 10.69
C ALA A 5 -4.51 0.88 10.05
N LEU A 6 -4.37 0.86 8.72
CA LEU A 6 -3.50 1.79 8.00
C LEU A 6 -3.95 3.25 8.20
N GLY A 7 -5.22 3.56 7.90
CA GLY A 7 -5.74 4.91 8.00
C GLY A 7 -5.64 5.48 9.41
N THR A 8 -6.11 4.71 10.41
CA THR A 8 -6.13 5.18 11.80
C THR A 8 -4.71 5.38 12.37
N GLU A 9 -3.81 4.41 12.18
CA GLU A 9 -2.47 4.50 12.77
C GLU A 9 -1.60 5.54 12.07
N THR A 10 -1.76 5.72 10.75
CA THR A 10 -1.04 6.77 10.02
C THR A 10 -1.47 8.17 10.47
N VAL A 11 -2.78 8.39 10.70
CA VAL A 11 -3.29 9.68 11.23
C VAL A 11 -2.77 9.94 12.63
N LYS A 12 -2.79 8.95 13.53
CA LYS A 12 -2.21 9.05 14.88
C LYS A 12 -0.72 9.38 14.85
N ALA A 13 0.01 8.86 13.87
CA ALA A 13 1.43 9.14 13.65
C ALA A 13 1.69 10.49 12.97
N GLY A 14 0.67 11.34 12.79
CA GLY A 14 0.76 12.71 12.27
C GLY A 14 0.52 12.85 10.77
N GLY A 15 0.24 11.78 10.02
CA GLY A 15 -0.12 11.84 8.59
C GLY A 15 -1.61 12.16 8.42
N ARG A 16 -1.98 13.44 8.45
CA ARG A 16 -3.38 13.87 8.53
C ARG A 16 -4.01 14.24 7.19
N LYS A 17 -3.23 14.74 6.23
CA LYS A 17 -3.72 15.17 4.93
C LYS A 17 -3.36 14.11 3.89
N TRP A 18 -4.37 13.50 3.30
CA TRP A 18 -4.21 12.38 2.36
C TRP A 18 -4.58 12.79 0.94
N TYR A 19 -3.73 12.43 0.00
CA TYR A 19 -4.03 12.43 -1.41
C TYR A 19 -4.01 11.00 -1.94
N PHE A 20 -5.02 10.61 -2.72
CA PHE A 20 -5.06 9.25 -3.26
C PHE A 20 -4.72 9.22 -4.76
N ILE A 21 -4.01 8.18 -5.16
CA ILE A 21 -3.96 7.71 -6.55
C ILE A 21 -4.71 6.38 -6.58
N THR A 22 -5.76 6.31 -7.38
CA THR A 22 -6.75 5.23 -7.33
C THR A 22 -6.95 4.62 -8.71
N THR A 23 -6.85 3.29 -8.84
CA THR A 23 -7.27 2.61 -10.06
C THR A 23 -8.75 2.87 -10.32
N ASP A 24 -9.10 3.26 -11.55
CA ASP A 24 -10.49 3.52 -11.91
C ASP A 24 -11.27 2.23 -12.18
N ASN A 25 -11.51 1.50 -11.10
CA ASN A 25 -12.30 0.27 -11.08
C ASN A 25 -12.96 0.07 -9.70
N ALA A 26 -13.81 -0.96 -9.60
CA ALA A 26 -14.52 -1.28 -8.35
C ALA A 26 -13.58 -1.55 -7.17
N PHE A 27 -12.45 -2.24 -7.40
CA PHE A 27 -11.46 -2.54 -6.37
C PHE A 27 -10.78 -1.26 -5.84
N GLY A 28 -10.25 -0.43 -6.73
CA GLY A 28 -9.59 0.83 -6.35
C GLY A 28 -10.53 1.76 -5.60
N ASN A 29 -11.76 1.90 -6.11
CA ASN A 29 -12.79 2.74 -5.49
C ASN A 29 -13.17 2.24 -4.09
N ALA A 30 -13.32 0.93 -3.89
CA ALA A 30 -13.63 0.34 -2.60
C ALA A 30 -12.50 0.58 -1.59
N ILE A 31 -11.25 0.27 -1.96
CA ILE A 31 -10.07 0.45 -1.09
C ILE A 31 -9.87 1.92 -0.72
N GLN A 32 -9.97 2.82 -1.70
CA GLN A 32 -9.86 4.26 -1.44
C GLN A 32 -10.98 4.75 -0.52
N GLY A 33 -12.24 4.38 -0.81
CA GLY A 33 -13.38 4.80 -0.02
C GLY A 33 -13.32 4.31 1.44
N GLU A 34 -12.98 3.03 1.66
CA GLU A 34 -12.80 2.48 3.00
C GLU A 34 -11.65 3.18 3.75
N THR A 35 -10.50 3.35 3.10
CA THR A 35 -9.34 4.00 3.74
C THR A 35 -9.65 5.44 4.09
N ALA A 36 -10.26 6.19 3.17
CA ALA A 36 -10.68 7.57 3.37
C ALA A 36 -11.66 7.72 4.55
N GLY A 37 -12.63 6.80 4.66
CA GLY A 37 -13.57 6.78 5.78
C GLY A 37 -12.88 6.62 7.14
N PHE A 38 -11.89 5.73 7.25
CA PHE A 38 -11.13 5.56 8.49
C PHE A 38 -10.14 6.69 8.77
N VAL A 39 -9.56 7.29 7.74
CA VAL A 39 -8.75 8.51 7.87
C VAL A 39 -9.58 9.64 8.47
N GLN A 40 -10.78 9.88 7.94
CA GLN A 40 -11.69 10.91 8.45
C GLN A 40 -12.17 10.62 9.88
N GLN A 41 -12.54 9.38 10.19
CA GLN A 41 -12.92 8.97 11.55
C GLN A 41 -11.79 9.17 12.57
N ALA A 42 -10.53 9.07 12.13
CA ALA A 42 -9.36 9.31 12.96
C ALA A 42 -8.96 10.80 13.07
N GLY A 43 -9.69 11.71 12.42
CA GLY A 43 -9.42 13.16 12.43
C GLY A 43 -8.46 13.61 11.33
N GLY A 44 -8.23 12.80 10.31
CA GLY A 44 -7.54 13.18 9.09
C GLY A 44 -8.48 13.75 8.03
N THR A 45 -7.91 14.24 6.93
CA THR A 45 -8.65 14.80 5.79
C THR A 45 -8.13 14.24 4.47
N VAL A 46 -9.02 14.04 3.51
CA VAL A 46 -8.65 13.72 2.13
C VAL A 46 -8.67 15.02 1.34
N VAL A 47 -7.50 15.45 0.88
CA VAL A 47 -7.31 16.72 0.16
C VAL A 47 -7.44 16.58 -1.35
N GLY A 48 -7.42 15.35 -1.87
CA GLY A 48 -7.64 15.08 -3.28
C GLY A 48 -7.52 13.61 -3.65
N ASN A 49 -7.86 13.31 -4.89
CA ASN A 49 -7.78 11.99 -5.48
C ASN A 49 -7.58 12.11 -7.00
N SER A 50 -6.63 11.35 -7.54
CA SER A 50 -6.49 11.13 -8.98
C SER A 50 -6.91 9.70 -9.31
N ARG A 51 -7.75 9.55 -10.33
CA ARG A 51 -8.11 8.25 -10.89
C ARG A 51 -7.29 7.98 -12.14
N TYR A 52 -6.76 6.80 -12.27
CA TYR A 52 -6.02 6.41 -13.45
C TYR A 52 -6.64 5.17 -14.12
N PRO A 53 -6.60 5.08 -15.45
CA PRO A 53 -7.11 3.92 -16.17
C PRO A 53 -6.19 2.69 -15.93
N ILE A 54 -6.79 1.49 -15.88
CA ILE A 54 -6.06 0.24 -15.71
C ILE A 54 -5.01 0.10 -16.82
N GLY A 55 -3.79 -0.28 -16.45
CA GLY A 55 -2.68 -0.50 -17.38
C GLY A 55 -1.98 0.78 -17.84
N ALA A 56 -2.22 1.90 -17.19
CA ALA A 56 -1.41 3.10 -17.42
C ALA A 56 0.04 2.83 -17.03
N THR A 57 0.98 3.26 -17.87
CA THR A 57 2.42 3.11 -17.63
C THR A 57 3.09 4.38 -17.13
N ASP A 58 2.42 5.52 -17.28
CA ASP A 58 2.91 6.84 -16.88
C ASP A 58 2.03 7.41 -15.74
N TYR A 59 2.63 7.63 -14.58
CA TYR A 59 2.01 8.19 -13.39
C TYR A 59 2.43 9.64 -13.13
N SER A 60 3.24 10.25 -13.99
CA SER A 60 3.87 11.56 -13.78
C SER A 60 2.86 12.65 -13.43
N SER A 61 1.77 12.78 -14.20
CA SER A 61 0.76 13.80 -13.97
C SER A 61 0.03 13.62 -12.64
N PHE A 62 -0.25 12.38 -12.24
CA PHE A 62 -0.89 12.06 -10.97
C PHE A 62 0.03 12.33 -9.77
N LEU A 63 1.33 12.03 -9.91
CA LEU A 63 2.34 12.29 -8.89
C LEU A 63 2.60 13.79 -8.72
N ILE A 64 2.62 14.56 -9.82
CA ILE A 64 2.70 16.02 -9.78
C ILE A 64 1.49 16.62 -9.06
N ALA A 65 0.28 16.13 -9.36
CA ALA A 65 -0.93 16.58 -8.68
C ALA A 65 -0.89 16.25 -7.18
N ALA A 66 -0.42 15.06 -6.80
CA ALA A 66 -0.21 14.68 -5.40
C ALA A 66 0.78 15.61 -4.71
N GLN A 67 1.92 15.91 -5.35
CA GLN A 67 2.95 16.79 -4.82
C GLN A 67 2.42 18.21 -4.60
N GLY A 68 1.61 18.72 -5.53
CA GLY A 68 1.02 20.06 -5.44
C GLY A 68 -0.17 20.18 -4.47
N SER A 69 -0.69 19.05 -3.96
CA SER A 69 -1.89 19.02 -3.11
C SER A 69 -1.69 19.48 -1.67
N GLY A 70 -0.43 19.56 -1.20
CA GLY A 70 -0.11 19.81 0.20
C GLY A 70 -0.45 18.65 1.15
N ALA A 71 -0.55 17.43 0.62
CA ALA A 71 -0.79 16.23 1.42
C ALA A 71 0.47 15.79 2.19
N ASP A 72 0.25 15.22 3.37
CA ASP A 72 1.29 14.58 4.20
C ASP A 72 1.47 13.10 3.81
N VAL A 73 0.44 12.51 3.20
CA VAL A 73 0.37 11.08 2.86
C VAL A 73 -0.14 10.88 1.45
N LEU A 74 0.59 10.11 0.66
CA LEU A 74 0.15 9.57 -0.62
C LEU A 74 -0.46 8.18 -0.39
N GLY A 75 -1.77 8.07 -0.51
CA GLY A 75 -2.50 6.80 -0.44
C GLY A 75 -2.57 6.14 -1.82
N LEU A 76 -2.06 4.93 -1.95
CA LEU A 76 -2.04 4.18 -3.21
C LEU A 76 -3.12 3.09 -3.19
N ALA A 77 -4.29 3.39 -3.76
CA ALA A 77 -5.37 2.42 -3.96
C ALA A 77 -5.21 1.69 -5.30
N LEU A 78 -4.07 1.02 -5.44
CA LEU A 78 -3.59 0.32 -6.62
C LEU A 78 -3.32 -1.15 -6.30
N GLY A 79 -3.09 -1.96 -7.33
CA GLY A 79 -2.71 -3.36 -7.16
C GLY A 79 -1.75 -3.86 -8.23
N GLY A 80 -1.02 -4.94 -7.94
CA GLY A 80 -0.15 -5.64 -8.87
C GLY A 80 0.91 -4.75 -9.52
N THR A 81 1.09 -4.89 -10.82
CA THR A 81 2.11 -4.17 -11.60
C THR A 81 1.96 -2.65 -11.53
N ASP A 82 0.72 -2.14 -11.44
CA ASP A 82 0.44 -0.71 -11.36
C ASP A 82 1.00 -0.11 -10.06
N MET A 83 0.87 -0.82 -8.93
CA MET A 83 1.49 -0.44 -7.66
C MET A 83 3.02 -0.36 -7.78
N VAL A 84 3.64 -1.36 -8.39
CA VAL A 84 5.10 -1.42 -8.59
C VAL A 84 5.58 -0.25 -9.44
N ASN A 85 4.92 0.03 -10.56
CA ASN A 85 5.30 1.10 -11.47
C ASN A 85 5.09 2.49 -10.83
N CYS A 86 3.97 2.70 -10.15
CA CYS A 86 3.68 3.95 -9.45
C CYS A 86 4.71 4.23 -8.34
N LEU A 87 5.09 3.22 -7.55
CA LEU A 87 6.10 3.36 -6.49
C LEU A 87 7.49 3.69 -7.03
N LYS A 88 7.90 3.09 -8.17
CA LYS A 88 9.16 3.42 -8.83
C LYS A 88 9.18 4.89 -9.24
N GLN A 89 8.15 5.33 -9.96
CA GLN A 89 8.04 6.72 -10.39
C GLN A 89 7.91 7.69 -9.21
N ALA A 90 7.15 7.37 -8.17
CA ALA A 90 7.08 8.18 -6.97
C ALA A 90 8.45 8.39 -6.29
N SER A 91 9.31 7.37 -6.33
CA SER A 91 10.69 7.48 -5.86
C SER A 91 11.54 8.39 -6.76
N GLU A 92 11.42 8.24 -8.09
CA GLU A 92 12.12 9.08 -9.09
C GLU A 92 11.73 10.56 -8.97
N PHE A 93 10.45 10.83 -8.65
CA PHE A 93 9.94 12.19 -8.40
C PHE A 93 10.32 12.76 -7.01
N GLY A 94 11.01 11.98 -6.17
CA GLY A 94 11.38 12.40 -4.82
C GLY A 94 10.20 12.63 -3.87
N LEU A 95 9.01 12.04 -4.16
CA LEU A 95 7.84 12.22 -3.33
C LEU A 95 8.02 11.61 -1.93
N ARG A 96 8.79 10.55 -1.83
CA ARG A 96 9.04 9.83 -0.58
C ARG A 96 9.79 10.65 0.46
N ASP A 97 10.53 11.68 0.04
CA ASP A 97 11.23 12.60 0.93
C ASP A 97 10.31 13.71 1.46
N ARG A 98 9.14 13.88 0.82
CA ARG A 98 8.19 14.96 1.09
C ARG A 98 6.90 14.50 1.75
N MET A 99 6.48 13.28 1.48
CA MET A 99 5.26 12.70 2.00
C MET A 99 5.43 11.20 2.29
N ARG A 100 4.67 10.71 3.26
CA ARG A 100 4.60 9.29 3.54
C ARG A 100 3.83 8.59 2.43
N VAL A 101 4.27 7.40 2.03
CA VAL A 101 3.54 6.58 1.07
C VAL A 101 2.83 5.45 1.81
N ALA A 102 1.54 5.32 1.59
CA ALA A 102 0.69 4.34 2.25
C ALA A 102 -0.05 3.48 1.21
N ALA A 103 0.13 2.16 1.29
CA ALA A 103 -0.50 1.16 0.43
C ALA A 103 -1.42 0.26 1.28
N PRO A 104 -2.76 0.46 1.21
CA PRO A 104 -3.72 -0.35 1.97
C PRO A 104 -3.68 -1.83 1.64
N VAL A 105 -3.32 -2.18 0.40
CA VAL A 105 -3.14 -3.55 -0.05
C VAL A 105 -1.81 -3.65 -0.78
N MET A 106 -0.90 -4.43 -0.22
CA MET A 106 0.39 -4.74 -0.84
C MET A 106 0.84 -6.14 -0.40
N PHE A 107 1.33 -6.91 -1.34
CA PHE A 107 1.76 -8.28 -1.08
C PHE A 107 3.28 -8.37 -0.86
N LEU A 108 3.70 -9.38 -0.13
CA LEU A 108 5.13 -9.63 0.11
C LEU A 108 5.91 -9.81 -1.20
N ASN A 109 5.27 -10.39 -2.22
CA ASN A 109 5.87 -10.56 -3.55
C ASN A 109 6.15 -9.21 -4.23
N ASP A 110 5.28 -8.22 -4.05
CA ASP A 110 5.49 -6.87 -4.60
C ASP A 110 6.67 -6.18 -3.92
N ILE A 111 6.78 -6.35 -2.58
CA ILE A 111 7.92 -5.84 -1.80
C ILE A 111 9.22 -6.47 -2.28
N ASN A 112 9.24 -7.79 -2.49
CA ASN A 112 10.42 -8.50 -2.98
C ASN A 112 10.80 -8.06 -4.41
N ALA A 113 9.82 -7.85 -5.28
CA ALA A 113 10.04 -7.39 -6.65
C ALA A 113 10.58 -5.95 -6.72
N LEU A 114 10.16 -5.07 -5.81
CA LEU A 114 10.64 -3.70 -5.70
C LEU A 114 12.02 -3.61 -5.04
N GLY A 115 12.30 -4.50 -4.11
CA GLY A 115 13.49 -4.48 -3.27
C GLY A 115 13.40 -3.48 -2.11
N LEU A 116 14.25 -3.68 -1.10
CA LEU A 116 14.26 -2.88 0.11
C LEU A 116 14.47 -1.36 -0.11
N PRO A 117 15.35 -0.90 -1.01
CA PRO A 117 15.54 0.55 -1.22
C PRO A 117 14.26 1.27 -1.64
N LEU A 118 13.40 0.63 -2.44
CA LEU A 118 12.15 1.22 -2.90
C LEU A 118 10.98 1.03 -1.91
N THR A 119 11.10 0.11 -0.96
CA THR A 119 10.02 -0.17 0.00
C THR A 119 10.30 0.33 1.41
N GLN A 120 11.50 0.80 1.67
CA GLN A 120 11.84 1.40 2.97
C GLN A 120 10.95 2.59 3.28
N GLY A 121 10.33 2.61 4.47
CA GLY A 121 9.42 3.68 4.89
C GLY A 121 8.00 3.62 4.30
N LEU A 122 7.71 2.64 3.43
CA LEU A 122 6.37 2.39 2.94
C LEU A 122 5.47 1.88 4.07
N LEU A 123 4.33 2.53 4.25
CA LEU A 123 3.30 2.11 5.20
C LEU A 123 2.33 1.16 4.50
N HIS A 124 2.25 -0.06 4.97
CA HIS A 124 1.27 -1.02 4.45
C HIS A 124 0.69 -1.88 5.57
N THR A 125 -0.42 -2.52 5.29
CA THR A 125 -1.03 -3.48 6.21
C THR A 125 -1.07 -4.86 5.60
N ASN A 126 -0.86 -5.87 6.44
CA ASN A 126 -0.92 -7.26 6.04
C ASN A 126 -1.69 -8.06 7.10
N SER A 127 -2.54 -8.98 6.65
CA SER A 127 -3.28 -9.89 7.55
C SER A 127 -2.45 -11.09 8.00
N PHE A 128 -1.32 -11.35 7.34
CA PHE A 128 -0.41 -12.43 7.67
C PHE A 128 1.04 -12.02 7.40
N TYR A 129 1.89 -12.19 8.40
CA TYR A 129 3.34 -12.10 8.26
C TYR A 129 3.97 -13.39 8.77
N TRP A 130 4.84 -13.97 7.99
CA TRP A 130 5.39 -15.30 8.20
C TRP A 130 6.13 -15.47 9.54
N ASP A 131 6.70 -14.40 10.08
CA ASP A 131 7.47 -14.38 11.33
C ASP A 131 6.78 -13.56 12.46
N ALA A 132 5.47 -13.35 12.39
CA ALA A 132 4.79 -12.53 13.39
C ALA A 132 4.74 -13.17 14.79
N ASN A 133 4.62 -14.51 14.84
CA ASN A 133 4.51 -15.25 16.09
C ASN A 133 4.80 -16.75 15.88
N ALA A 134 4.77 -17.55 16.96
CA ALA A 134 5.04 -18.98 16.89
C ALA A 134 4.12 -19.75 15.93
N ARG A 135 2.81 -19.35 15.86
CA ARG A 135 1.84 -19.98 14.94
C ARG A 135 2.19 -19.74 13.47
N THR A 136 2.53 -18.49 13.13
CA THR A 136 2.88 -18.14 11.75
C THR A 136 4.20 -18.78 11.34
N ARG A 137 5.18 -18.88 12.25
CA ARG A 137 6.44 -19.61 12.01
C ARG A 137 6.21 -21.10 11.78
N ALA A 138 5.39 -21.76 12.60
CA ALA A 138 5.04 -23.17 12.43
C ALA A 138 4.31 -23.43 11.09
N PHE A 139 3.38 -22.56 10.71
CA PHE A 139 2.74 -22.61 9.40
C PHE A 139 3.79 -22.46 8.28
N THR A 140 4.67 -21.49 8.39
CA THR A 140 5.74 -21.23 7.41
C THR A 140 6.62 -22.45 7.21
N GLN A 141 7.11 -23.07 8.29
CA GLN A 141 7.92 -24.28 8.21
C GLN A 141 7.21 -25.42 7.48
N ARG A 142 5.91 -25.57 7.69
CA ARG A 142 5.09 -26.62 7.04
C ARG A 142 4.97 -26.41 5.54
N VAL A 143 4.82 -25.15 5.07
CA VAL A 143 4.56 -24.85 3.66
C VAL A 143 5.81 -24.50 2.86
N LEU A 144 6.89 -24.09 3.53
CA LEU A 144 8.14 -23.63 2.92
C LEU A 144 8.73 -24.60 1.86
N PRO A 145 8.70 -25.93 2.04
CA PRO A 145 9.18 -26.87 1.03
C PRO A 145 8.46 -26.77 -0.32
N ARG A 146 7.22 -26.22 -0.32
CA ARG A 146 6.39 -26.04 -1.52
C ARG A 146 6.52 -24.64 -2.14
N MET A 147 7.27 -23.74 -1.49
CA MET A 147 7.33 -22.32 -1.83
C MET A 147 8.53 -21.94 -2.70
N GLN A 148 9.33 -22.89 -3.18
CA GLN A 148 10.47 -22.65 -4.06
C GLN A 148 11.44 -21.57 -3.57
N GLY A 149 11.65 -21.50 -2.25
CA GLY A 149 12.55 -20.53 -1.62
C GLY A 149 11.90 -19.19 -1.24
N ALA A 150 10.64 -18.95 -1.59
CA ALA A 150 9.91 -17.76 -1.14
C ALA A 150 9.24 -17.97 0.22
N TYR A 151 9.04 -16.90 0.98
CA TYR A 151 8.25 -16.95 2.23
C TYR A 151 6.76 -16.77 1.94
N PRO A 152 5.87 -17.46 2.69
CA PRO A 152 4.44 -17.34 2.48
C PRO A 152 3.93 -15.96 2.90
N GLY A 153 3.08 -15.36 2.06
CA GLY A 153 2.33 -14.14 2.33
C GLY A 153 0.86 -14.43 2.67
N MET A 154 0.05 -13.39 2.81
CA MET A 154 -1.36 -13.52 3.20
C MET A 154 -2.20 -14.33 2.23
N VAL A 155 -1.89 -14.33 0.93
CA VAL A 155 -2.58 -15.15 -0.07
C VAL A 155 -2.35 -16.63 0.20
N HIS A 156 -1.11 -17.01 0.48
CA HIS A 156 -0.77 -18.41 0.80
C HIS A 156 -1.41 -18.85 2.12
N ALA A 157 -1.46 -17.96 3.13
CA ALA A 157 -2.16 -18.27 4.37
C ALA A 157 -3.64 -18.51 4.15
N GLY A 158 -4.30 -17.79 3.24
CA GLY A 158 -5.70 -18.02 2.86
C GLY A 158 -5.93 -19.31 2.09
N CYS A 159 -4.96 -19.75 1.27
CA CYS A 159 -5.09 -20.97 0.46
C CYS A 159 -4.74 -22.26 1.22
N TYR A 160 -3.90 -22.20 2.25
CA TYR A 160 -3.38 -23.37 2.98
C TYR A 160 -3.84 -23.44 4.44
N ALA A 161 -4.71 -22.51 4.87
CA ALA A 161 -5.36 -22.54 6.17
C ALA A 161 -6.61 -23.41 6.11
#